data_34826311a8a81a5db9e6e47fa67ebbcf
#
_entry.id   34826311a8a81a5db9e6e47fa67ebbcf
#
_cell.length_a   1.000
_cell.length_b   1.000
_cell.length_c   1.000
_cell.angle_alpha   90.00
_cell.angle_beta   90.00
_cell.angle_gamma   90.00
#
_symmetry.space_group_name_H-M   'P 1'
#
loop_
_entity.id
_entity.type
_entity.pdbx_description
1 polymer ?
#
loop_
_entity_poly.entity_id
_entity_poly.type
_entity_poly.pdbx_seq_one_letter_code
_entity_poly.pdbx_strand_id
1 'polypeptide(L)'
;MSGGSARPAGAPRPDDPTLASEPVGAVRVRWSPVRRDASVTARSHAFSLRSALAFAPADSVPSAAEYLLGALAGDLVTGFARHAARRGVVLDDLEAAASGTLHSPLTALGVIGEETGDPAFDAITVTLYVASPADPDTVRAVWEEARRASPTARTLERAVRLTLTLRIEV
;
A
#
# COMPACT_ATOMS: atom_id res chain seq x y z
N MET A 1 -12.66 -49.75 -0.18
CA MET A 1 -13.72 -48.82 0.28
C MET A 1 -13.17 -47.41 0.24
N SER A 2 -13.51 -46.70 -0.83
CA SER A 2 -12.98 -45.36 -1.10
C SER A 2 -13.93 -44.34 -0.48
N GLY A 3 -13.49 -43.66 0.60
CA GLY A 3 -14.25 -42.63 1.28
C GLY A 3 -14.04 -41.30 0.58
N GLY A 4 -14.91 -40.94 -0.36
CA GLY A 4 -14.97 -39.63 -0.93
C GLY A 4 -15.50 -38.63 0.12
N SER A 5 -14.64 -37.73 0.63
CA SER A 5 -15.05 -36.61 1.46
C SER A 5 -15.89 -35.66 0.61
N ALA A 6 -17.20 -35.65 0.82
CA ALA A 6 -18.12 -34.73 0.21
C ALA A 6 -17.85 -33.30 0.76
N ARG A 7 -17.51 -32.40 -0.11
CA ARG A 7 -17.38 -30.96 0.18
C ARG A 7 -18.74 -30.44 0.64
N PRO A 8 -18.85 -29.60 1.71
CA PRO A 8 -20.11 -29.05 2.14
C PRO A 8 -20.76 -28.22 1.03
N ALA A 9 -22.05 -28.44 0.78
CA ALA A 9 -22.84 -27.71 -0.19
C ALA A 9 -22.90 -26.23 0.22
N GLY A 10 -22.41 -25.33 -0.65
CA GLY A 10 -22.42 -23.88 -0.42
C GLY A 10 -21.07 -23.19 -0.35
N ALA A 11 -19.94 -23.90 -0.41
CA ALA A 11 -18.65 -23.24 -0.51
C ALA A 11 -18.45 -22.68 -1.93
N PRO A 12 -18.17 -21.37 -2.09
CA PRO A 12 -17.94 -20.77 -3.40
C PRO A 12 -16.77 -21.44 -4.12
N ARG A 13 -16.92 -21.61 -5.44
CA ARG A 13 -15.86 -22.17 -6.28
C ARG A 13 -14.79 -21.09 -6.56
N PRO A 14 -13.50 -21.45 -6.70
CA PRO A 14 -12.44 -20.49 -7.03
C PRO A 14 -12.69 -19.73 -8.33
N ASP A 15 -13.50 -20.24 -9.22
CA ASP A 15 -13.81 -19.68 -10.54
C ASP A 15 -15.21 -19.04 -10.60
N ASP A 16 -15.85 -18.79 -9.46
CA ASP A 16 -17.16 -18.13 -9.42
C ASP A 16 -16.99 -16.65 -9.85
N PRO A 17 -17.54 -16.23 -10.99
CA PRO A 17 -17.40 -14.88 -11.50
C PRO A 17 -18.00 -13.82 -10.57
N THR A 18 -18.88 -14.20 -9.64
CA THR A 18 -19.43 -13.30 -8.63
C THR A 18 -18.41 -12.88 -7.57
N LEU A 19 -17.29 -13.62 -7.40
CA LEU A 19 -16.16 -13.26 -6.54
C LEU A 19 -15.09 -12.46 -7.29
N ALA A 20 -15.22 -12.29 -8.61
CA ALA A 20 -14.16 -11.72 -9.46
C ALA A 20 -13.97 -10.20 -9.31
N SER A 21 -14.91 -9.45 -8.71
CA SER A 21 -14.78 -8.01 -8.52
C SER A 21 -15.68 -7.48 -7.40
N GLU A 22 -15.22 -7.61 -6.17
CA GLU A 22 -15.87 -6.94 -5.02
C GLU A 22 -15.36 -5.49 -4.92
N PRO A 23 -16.24 -4.49 -4.78
CA PRO A 23 -15.82 -3.11 -4.58
C PRO A 23 -15.12 -2.96 -3.23
N VAL A 24 -13.88 -2.50 -3.25
CA VAL A 24 -13.10 -2.24 -2.02
C VAL A 24 -13.72 -1.13 -1.17
N GLY A 25 -14.46 -0.22 -1.80
CA GLY A 25 -15.11 0.91 -1.17
C GLY A 25 -15.03 2.17 -2.04
N ALA A 26 -15.67 3.23 -1.56
CA ALA A 26 -15.63 4.53 -2.20
C ALA A 26 -15.10 5.58 -1.25
N VAL A 27 -14.39 6.56 -1.79
CA VAL A 27 -13.95 7.74 -1.08
C VAL A 27 -14.58 8.98 -1.71
N ARG A 28 -14.87 9.99 -0.90
CA ARG A 28 -15.35 11.30 -1.37
C ARG A 28 -14.31 12.34 -1.01
N VAL A 29 -13.99 13.22 -1.95
CA VAL A 29 -13.05 14.31 -1.77
C VAL A 29 -13.77 15.63 -1.95
N ARG A 30 -13.56 16.58 -1.02
CA ARG A 30 -14.09 17.94 -1.08
C ARG A 30 -12.97 18.95 -0.88
N TRP A 31 -12.79 19.83 -1.84
CA TRP A 31 -11.88 20.97 -1.74
C TRP A 31 -12.44 22.12 -0.90
N SER A 32 -11.62 22.72 -0.06
CA SER A 32 -11.93 23.93 0.69
C SER A 32 -11.08 25.10 0.18
N PRO A 33 -11.69 26.11 -0.48
CA PRO A 33 -10.93 27.30 -0.93
C PRO A 33 -10.40 28.15 0.22
N VAL A 34 -11.05 28.09 1.39
CA VAL A 34 -10.63 28.84 2.60
C VAL A 34 -9.40 28.23 3.23
N ARG A 35 -9.40 26.90 3.44
CA ARG A 35 -8.27 26.18 4.04
C ARG A 35 -7.20 25.82 3.02
N ARG A 36 -7.54 25.83 1.72
CA ARG A 36 -6.67 25.41 0.62
C ARG A 36 -6.19 23.96 0.79
N ASP A 37 -7.07 23.11 1.29
CA ASP A 37 -6.87 21.68 1.48
C ASP A 37 -8.04 20.88 0.90
N ALA A 38 -7.85 19.59 0.73
CA ALA A 38 -8.92 18.65 0.38
C ALA A 38 -9.21 17.76 1.58
N SER A 39 -10.48 17.64 1.95
CA SER A 39 -10.95 16.67 2.93
C SER A 39 -11.38 15.40 2.21
N VAL A 40 -10.82 14.26 2.60
CA VAL A 40 -11.15 12.93 2.11
C VAL A 40 -11.98 12.22 3.15
N THR A 41 -13.10 11.64 2.75
CA THR A 41 -13.98 10.84 3.61
C THR A 41 -14.03 9.42 3.06
N ALA A 42 -13.70 8.45 3.88
CA ALA A 42 -13.81 7.02 3.61
C ALA A 42 -14.63 6.37 4.73
N ARG A 43 -15.83 5.90 4.42
CA ARG A 43 -16.80 5.40 5.44
C ARG A 43 -17.04 6.44 6.53
N SER A 44 -16.72 6.15 7.80
CA SER A 44 -16.81 7.06 8.95
C SER A 44 -15.53 7.84 9.25
N HIS A 45 -14.47 7.64 8.47
CA HIS A 45 -13.18 8.26 8.70
C HIS A 45 -12.96 9.44 7.76
N ALA A 46 -12.31 10.49 8.26
CA ALA A 46 -11.93 11.65 7.47
C ALA A 46 -10.47 12.02 7.74
N PHE A 47 -9.79 12.45 6.69
CA PHE A 47 -8.43 12.98 6.76
C PHE A 47 -8.28 14.11 5.73
N SER A 48 -7.25 14.94 5.90
CA SER A 48 -6.96 16.04 4.98
C SER A 48 -5.72 15.73 4.16
N LEU A 49 -5.69 16.29 2.95
CA LEU A 49 -4.51 16.31 2.10
C LEU A 49 -4.37 17.66 1.44
N ARG A 50 -3.14 18.04 1.10
CA ARG A 50 -2.83 19.26 0.36
C ARG A 50 -1.94 18.95 -0.83
N SER A 51 -2.02 19.78 -1.87
CA SER A 51 -1.02 19.78 -2.92
C SER A 51 0.30 20.27 -2.31
N ALA A 52 1.39 19.55 -2.55
CA ALA A 52 2.71 20.01 -2.18
C ALA A 52 2.98 21.33 -2.92
N LEU A 53 3.26 22.41 -2.17
CA LEU A 53 3.61 23.74 -2.73
C LEU A 53 5.13 23.88 -2.91
N ALA A 54 5.89 23.04 -2.22
CA ALA A 54 7.34 22.94 -2.29
C ALA A 54 7.76 21.61 -1.68
N PHE A 55 8.98 21.17 -1.94
CA PHE A 55 9.60 20.03 -1.25
C PHE A 55 10.05 20.40 0.17
N ALA A 56 9.30 21.25 0.85
CA ALA A 56 9.64 21.72 2.17
C ALA A 56 8.98 20.84 3.25
N PRO A 57 9.74 20.38 4.27
CA PRO A 57 9.21 19.53 5.35
C PRO A 57 8.24 20.26 6.30
N ALA A 58 7.86 21.51 6.02
CA ALA A 58 7.04 22.34 6.91
C ALA A 58 5.53 22.24 6.67
N ASP A 59 5.07 21.45 5.72
CA ASP A 59 3.63 21.25 5.50
C ASP A 59 3.02 20.40 6.61
N SER A 60 2.02 20.96 7.30
CA SER A 60 1.31 20.27 8.40
C SER A 60 0.31 19.20 7.92
N VAL A 61 0.12 19.05 6.61
CA VAL A 61 -0.84 18.14 6.00
C VAL A 61 -0.14 17.38 4.88
N PRO A 62 -0.15 16.03 4.92
CA PRO A 62 0.50 15.22 3.89
C PRO A 62 -0.10 15.43 2.51
N SER A 63 0.73 15.28 1.48
CA SER A 63 0.32 15.29 0.08
C SER A 63 -0.36 14.00 -0.34
N ALA A 64 -1.05 14.00 -1.48
CA ALA A 64 -1.62 12.79 -2.07
C ALA A 64 -0.55 11.74 -2.40
N ALA A 65 0.65 12.18 -2.80
CA ALA A 65 1.79 11.29 -3.07
C ALA A 65 2.25 10.56 -1.80
N GLU A 66 2.37 11.27 -0.67
CA GLU A 66 2.71 10.67 0.62
C GLU A 66 1.63 9.70 1.12
N TYR A 67 0.34 10.03 0.90
CA TYR A 67 -0.74 9.10 1.21
C TYR A 67 -0.69 7.83 0.33
N LEU A 68 -0.31 7.94 -0.94
CA LEU A 68 -0.11 6.76 -1.80
C LEU A 68 1.01 5.87 -1.27
N LEU A 69 2.16 6.45 -0.89
CA LEU A 69 3.27 5.71 -0.29
C LEU A 69 2.87 5.07 1.04
N GLY A 70 2.15 5.82 1.87
CA GLY A 70 1.61 5.32 3.13
C GLY A 70 0.59 4.19 2.96
N ALA A 71 -0.27 4.28 1.95
CA ALA A 71 -1.23 3.23 1.63
C ALA A 71 -0.53 1.93 1.18
N LEU A 72 0.51 2.04 0.34
CA LEU A 72 1.32 0.90 -0.09
C LEU A 72 2.05 0.25 1.11
N ALA A 73 2.74 1.04 1.92
CA ALA A 73 3.46 0.55 3.10
C ALA A 73 2.49 -0.08 4.11
N GLY A 74 1.36 0.58 4.38
CA GLY A 74 0.33 0.08 5.29
C GLY A 74 -0.31 -1.23 4.84
N ASP A 75 -0.58 -1.39 3.54
CA ASP A 75 -1.10 -2.64 2.99
C ASP A 75 -0.09 -3.79 3.15
N LEU A 76 1.21 -3.54 2.90
CA LEU A 76 2.26 -4.53 3.10
C LEU A 76 2.44 -4.91 4.58
N VAL A 77 2.45 -3.94 5.50
CA VAL A 77 2.56 -4.17 6.95
C VAL A 77 1.37 -4.98 7.46
N THR A 78 0.16 -4.54 7.18
CA THR A 78 -1.05 -5.23 7.65
C THR A 78 -1.23 -6.59 7.01
N GLY A 79 -0.85 -6.73 5.74
CA GLY A 79 -0.79 -8.00 5.02
C GLY A 79 0.20 -8.96 5.65
N PHE A 80 1.42 -8.50 5.94
CA PHE A 80 2.45 -9.30 6.61
C PHE A 80 1.98 -9.78 7.99
N ALA A 81 1.48 -8.87 8.83
CA ALA A 81 0.98 -9.20 10.16
C ALA A 81 -0.14 -10.27 10.11
N ARG A 82 -1.06 -10.13 9.15
CA ARG A 82 -2.15 -11.11 8.93
C ARG A 82 -1.62 -12.50 8.53
N HIS A 83 -0.62 -12.56 7.63
CA HIS A 83 -0.03 -13.83 7.20
C HIS A 83 0.84 -14.45 8.30
N ALA A 84 1.59 -13.64 9.06
CA ALA A 84 2.33 -14.07 10.25
C ALA A 84 1.41 -14.72 11.28
N ALA A 85 0.30 -14.06 11.62
CA ALA A 85 -0.69 -14.58 12.56
C ALA A 85 -1.30 -15.92 12.10
N ARG A 86 -1.60 -16.08 10.79
CA ARG A 86 -2.12 -17.33 10.23
C ARG A 86 -1.13 -18.48 10.32
N ARG A 87 0.17 -18.20 10.32
CA ARG A 87 1.24 -19.19 10.44
C ARG A 87 1.73 -19.39 11.88
N GLY A 88 1.16 -18.66 12.85
CA GLY A 88 1.60 -18.68 14.24
C GLY A 88 2.98 -18.07 14.45
N VAL A 89 3.42 -17.18 13.54
CA VAL A 89 4.68 -16.45 13.67
C VAL A 89 4.47 -15.25 14.59
N VAL A 90 5.25 -15.21 15.67
CA VAL A 90 5.27 -14.09 16.61
C VAL A 90 6.09 -12.95 16.01
N LEU A 91 5.61 -11.74 16.13
CA LEU A 91 6.30 -10.51 15.71
C LEU A 91 6.58 -9.69 16.98
N ASP A 92 7.81 -9.30 17.19
CA ASP A 92 8.21 -8.38 18.26
C ASP A 92 8.09 -6.93 17.78
N ASP A 93 8.46 -6.68 16.50
CA ASP A 93 8.28 -5.38 15.86
C ASP A 93 8.05 -5.55 14.34
N LEU A 94 7.36 -4.58 13.76
CA LEU A 94 7.07 -4.54 12.33
C LEU A 94 6.88 -3.10 11.86
N GLU A 95 7.84 -2.63 11.06
CA GLU A 95 7.84 -1.28 10.51
C GLU A 95 8.04 -1.31 8.99
N ALA A 96 7.56 -0.30 8.27
CA ALA A 96 7.89 -0.08 6.87
C ALA A 96 8.24 1.37 6.59
N ALA A 97 9.32 1.56 5.84
CA ALA A 97 9.68 2.83 5.25
C ALA A 97 9.41 2.81 3.74
N ALA A 98 8.71 3.83 3.24
CA ALA A 98 8.43 3.99 1.82
C ALA A 98 8.97 5.33 1.31
N SER A 99 9.53 5.32 0.12
CA SER A 99 9.97 6.52 -0.60
C SER A 99 9.67 6.40 -2.08
N GLY A 100 9.52 7.56 -2.75
CA GLY A 100 9.25 7.61 -4.17
C GLY A 100 9.97 8.79 -4.81
N THR A 101 10.35 8.65 -6.07
CA THR A 101 10.93 9.70 -6.91
C THR A 101 9.99 10.00 -8.06
N LEU A 102 9.76 11.29 -8.33
CA LEU A 102 9.00 11.75 -9.49
C LEU A 102 9.94 11.95 -10.68
N HIS A 103 9.45 11.66 -11.88
CA HIS A 103 10.20 11.87 -13.11
C HIS A 103 10.40 13.37 -13.38
N SER A 104 9.33 14.16 -13.33
CA SER A 104 9.36 15.61 -13.52
C SER A 104 8.76 16.34 -12.30
N PRO A 105 9.55 16.53 -11.22
CA PRO A 105 9.02 17.08 -9.98
C PRO A 105 8.55 18.54 -10.10
N LEU A 106 9.15 19.33 -10.96
CA LEU A 106 8.75 20.73 -11.18
C LEU A 106 7.38 20.83 -11.85
N THR A 107 7.07 19.91 -12.78
CA THR A 107 5.73 19.80 -13.37
C THR A 107 4.69 19.44 -12.31
N ALA A 108 5.00 18.52 -11.41
CA ALA A 108 4.11 18.16 -10.31
C ALA A 108 3.82 19.35 -9.37
N LEU A 109 4.78 20.25 -9.21
CA LEU A 109 4.63 21.49 -8.42
C LEU A 109 3.93 22.62 -9.19
N GLY A 110 3.66 22.46 -10.47
CA GLY A 110 3.04 23.50 -11.32
C GLY A 110 3.97 24.71 -11.56
N VAL A 111 5.28 24.49 -11.68
CA VAL A 111 6.25 25.54 -11.96
C VAL A 111 6.06 26.05 -13.39
N ILE A 112 5.93 27.36 -13.55
CA ILE A 112 5.73 28.01 -14.86
C ILE A 112 6.94 27.71 -15.76
N GLY A 113 6.68 27.24 -17.00
CA GLY A 113 7.69 26.84 -17.96
C GLY A 113 8.02 25.32 -17.93
N GLU A 114 7.47 24.59 -16.96
CA GLU A 114 7.68 23.14 -16.79
C GLU A 114 6.39 22.31 -17.03
N GLU A 115 5.46 22.83 -17.84
CA GLU A 115 4.12 22.22 -18.03
C GLU A 115 4.15 20.94 -18.87
N THR A 116 5.23 20.68 -19.61
CA THR A 116 5.32 19.56 -20.57
C THR A 116 5.95 18.29 -19.98
N GLY A 117 6.43 18.34 -18.75
CA GLY A 117 7.04 17.18 -18.08
C GLY A 117 6.01 16.11 -17.68
N ASP A 118 6.48 14.89 -17.47
CA ASP A 118 5.67 13.80 -16.91
C ASP A 118 5.81 13.77 -15.37
N PRO A 119 4.76 14.09 -14.59
CA PRO A 119 4.82 14.11 -13.13
C PRO A 119 4.65 12.72 -12.48
N ALA A 120 4.71 11.64 -13.26
CA ALA A 120 4.56 10.28 -12.74
C ALA A 120 5.69 9.90 -11.78
N PHE A 121 5.42 8.93 -10.93
CA PHE A 121 6.49 8.27 -10.16
C PHE A 121 7.42 7.51 -11.11
N ASP A 122 8.71 7.80 -11.06
CA ASP A 122 9.75 7.04 -11.75
C ASP A 122 10.07 5.74 -11.01
N ALA A 123 10.19 5.82 -9.69
CA ALA A 123 10.44 4.67 -8.83
C ALA A 123 9.81 4.82 -7.44
N ILE A 124 9.41 3.69 -6.88
CA ILE A 124 8.97 3.58 -5.49
C ILE A 124 9.77 2.46 -4.82
N THR A 125 10.29 2.73 -3.63
CA THR A 125 10.99 1.74 -2.79
C THR A 125 10.27 1.61 -1.46
N VAL A 126 10.01 0.37 -1.03
CA VAL A 126 9.51 0.05 0.31
C VAL A 126 10.45 -0.94 0.96
N THR A 127 10.89 -0.63 2.18
CA THR A 127 11.64 -1.56 3.02
C THR A 127 10.79 -1.91 4.23
N LEU A 128 10.53 -3.21 4.42
CA LEU A 128 9.87 -3.75 5.60
C LEU A 128 10.94 -4.24 6.58
N TYR A 129 10.87 -3.79 7.81
CA TYR A 129 11.74 -4.20 8.92
C TYR A 129 10.92 -5.08 9.86
N VAL A 130 11.47 -6.24 10.21
CA VAL A 130 10.77 -7.24 11.02
C VAL A 130 11.70 -7.73 12.12
N ALA A 131 11.30 -7.61 13.37
CA ALA A 131 11.88 -8.33 14.48
C ALA A 131 10.98 -9.51 14.88
N SER A 132 11.53 -10.70 14.92
CA SER A 132 10.80 -11.94 15.22
C SER A 132 11.75 -13.02 15.74
N PRO A 133 11.35 -13.80 16.77
CA PRO A 133 12.11 -14.96 17.22
C PRO A 133 12.01 -16.17 16.28
N ALA A 134 11.17 -16.08 15.21
CA ALA A 134 11.00 -17.15 14.26
C ALA A 134 12.22 -17.29 13.35
N ASP A 135 12.36 -18.49 12.79
CA ASP A 135 13.40 -18.77 11.78
C ASP A 135 13.29 -17.80 10.58
N PRO A 136 14.41 -17.22 10.12
CA PRO A 136 14.42 -16.27 9.01
C PRO A 136 13.77 -16.76 7.72
N ASP A 137 13.84 -18.05 7.41
CA ASP A 137 13.20 -18.60 6.21
C ASP A 137 11.68 -18.63 6.35
N THR A 138 11.18 -18.86 7.56
CA THR A 138 9.76 -18.76 7.89
C THR A 138 9.27 -17.32 7.72
N VAL A 139 10.04 -16.33 8.19
CA VAL A 139 9.74 -14.90 8.02
C VAL A 139 9.73 -14.49 6.54
N ARG A 140 10.69 -14.99 5.75
CA ARG A 140 10.74 -14.77 4.29
C ARG A 140 9.53 -15.38 3.58
N ALA A 141 9.09 -16.57 4.00
CA ALA A 141 7.89 -17.20 3.44
C ALA A 141 6.63 -16.37 3.69
N VAL A 142 6.48 -15.80 4.90
CA VAL A 142 5.40 -14.86 5.23
C VAL A 142 5.45 -13.62 4.33
N TRP A 143 6.64 -13.07 4.11
CA TRP A 143 6.84 -11.92 3.22
C TRP A 143 6.38 -12.20 1.79
N GLU A 144 6.77 -13.32 1.22
CA GLU A 144 6.37 -13.68 -0.15
C GLU A 144 4.85 -13.84 -0.29
N GLU A 145 4.18 -14.34 0.73
CA GLU A 145 2.72 -14.42 0.75
C GLU A 145 2.07 -13.04 0.85
N ALA A 146 2.54 -12.20 1.78
CA ALA A 146 2.03 -10.85 1.98
C ALA A 146 2.16 -10.00 0.70
N ARG A 147 3.35 -10.02 0.08
CA ARG A 147 3.65 -9.30 -1.16
C ARG A 147 2.74 -9.73 -2.32
N ARG A 148 2.55 -11.05 -2.51
CA ARG A 148 1.67 -11.58 -3.55
C ARG A 148 0.19 -11.25 -3.32
N ALA A 149 -0.23 -11.14 -2.06
CA ALA A 149 -1.60 -10.86 -1.68
C ALA A 149 -1.92 -9.35 -1.54
N SER A 150 -0.92 -8.48 -1.70
CA SER A 150 -1.10 -7.03 -1.60
C SER A 150 -1.72 -6.46 -2.87
N PRO A 151 -2.96 -5.93 -2.84
CA PRO A 151 -3.57 -5.31 -4.02
C PRO A 151 -2.86 -4.04 -4.45
N THR A 152 -2.35 -3.24 -3.49
CA THR A 152 -1.63 -1.99 -3.80
C THR A 152 -0.30 -2.26 -4.46
N ALA A 153 0.53 -3.19 -3.94
CA ALA A 153 1.78 -3.58 -4.57
C ALA A 153 1.55 -4.17 -5.96
N ARG A 154 0.61 -5.11 -6.11
CA ARG A 154 0.28 -5.73 -7.40
C ARG A 154 -0.22 -4.73 -8.45
N THR A 155 -0.87 -3.66 -8.02
CA THR A 155 -1.30 -2.59 -8.92
C THR A 155 -0.12 -1.72 -9.35
N LEU A 156 0.69 -1.28 -8.38
CA LEU A 156 1.80 -0.35 -8.63
C LEU A 156 2.96 -1.01 -9.40
N GLU A 157 3.23 -2.30 -9.20
CA GLU A 157 4.22 -3.07 -10.00
C GLU A 157 4.00 -2.98 -11.52
N ARG A 158 2.75 -2.71 -11.95
CA ARG A 158 2.40 -2.58 -13.38
C ARG A 158 2.59 -1.19 -13.94
N ALA A 159 2.71 -0.19 -13.08
CA ALA A 159 2.70 1.21 -13.44
C ALA A 159 4.04 1.93 -13.19
N VAL A 160 4.81 1.44 -12.22
CA VAL A 160 6.04 2.10 -11.78
C VAL A 160 7.11 1.05 -11.43
N ARG A 161 8.38 1.45 -11.48
CA ARG A 161 9.49 0.62 -10.98
C ARG A 161 9.39 0.50 -9.46
N LEU A 162 8.84 -0.64 -8.98
CA LEU A 162 8.61 -0.91 -7.57
C LEU A 162 9.68 -1.84 -7.02
N THR A 163 10.41 -1.39 -5.98
CA THR A 163 11.39 -2.19 -5.24
C THR A 163 10.87 -2.47 -3.84
N LEU A 164 10.70 -3.75 -3.51
CA LEU A 164 10.22 -4.21 -2.20
C LEU A 164 11.31 -5.02 -1.53
N THR A 165 11.74 -4.61 -0.34
CA THR A 165 12.83 -5.23 0.42
C THR A 165 12.34 -5.65 1.79
N LEU A 166 12.76 -6.83 2.25
CA LEU A 166 12.59 -7.31 3.62
C LEU A 166 13.93 -7.24 4.36
N ARG A 167 13.94 -6.65 5.55
CA ARG A 167 15.04 -6.70 6.51
C ARG A 167 14.58 -7.37 7.78
N ILE A 168 15.26 -8.45 8.15
CA ILE A 168 15.01 -9.17 9.40
C ILE A 168 16.03 -8.68 10.41
N GLU A 169 15.54 -8.12 11.51
CA GLU A 169 16.35 -7.66 12.63
C GLU A 169 16.40 -8.77 13.70
N VAL A 170 17.57 -8.96 14.30
CA VAL A 170 17.84 -10.02 15.28
C VAL A 170 17.89 -9.40 16.66
#